data_862ff3b414f17d1828133ffd9753a089
#
_entry.id   862ff3b414f17d1828133ffd9753a089
#
_cell.length_a   1.000
_cell.length_b   1.000
_cell.length_c   1.000
_cell.angle_alpha   90.00
_cell.angle_beta   90.00
_cell.angle_gamma   90.00
#
_symmetry.space_group_name_H-M   'P 1'
#
loop_
_entity.id
_entity.type
_entity.pdbx_description
1 polymer ?
#
loop_
_entity_poly.entity_id
_entity_poly.type
_entity_poly.pdbx_seq_one_letter_code
_entity_poly.pdbx_strand_id
1 'polypeptide(L)'
;MTSGAAGAIAHAVRCVTKPGDEVLTFAPYFPEYNPYINKSGAVLKVVPADTSSFQINFEKFEEMLNPNVHAVLINTPNNPSGIVYSTETIKKLASVLEKKQEEYGHEIFILSDEPYREIIFDGVDAPYVSKYYANTLSCYSYSKSLSIPGERLGYVAVNPAAKDADVIVAMCCQISRGTGHNCPASLPQLAVSRCMGKTSDLSVYETNMNIIYDELVKLGFEVVKPGGTFYIFPKALEEDSIAFCEKAKKYDLILVPSDSFGVKGYFRMAYCIDTEKVERSLVALRKFVKEEYNM
;
A
#
# COMPACT_ATOMS: atom_id res chain seq x y z
N MET A 1 -10.54 -17.18 -0.52
CA MET A 1 -9.49 -16.95 -1.55
C MET A 1 -10.02 -15.97 -2.58
N THR A 2 -9.16 -15.09 -3.11
CA THR A 2 -9.54 -13.97 -4.01
C THR A 2 -8.57 -13.84 -5.19
N SER A 3 -8.99 -13.09 -6.23
CA SER A 3 -8.14 -12.77 -7.38
C SER A 3 -7.10 -11.68 -7.00
N GLY A 4 -6.09 -12.08 -6.22
CA GLY A 4 -5.08 -11.19 -5.64
C GLY A 4 -5.66 -10.24 -4.59
N ALA A 5 -4.83 -9.30 -4.10
CA ALA A 5 -5.25 -8.28 -3.13
C ALA A 5 -6.34 -7.34 -3.69
N ALA A 6 -6.34 -7.07 -4.99
CA ALA A 6 -7.38 -6.27 -5.64
C ALA A 6 -8.79 -6.85 -5.41
N GLY A 7 -8.96 -8.16 -5.66
CA GLY A 7 -10.20 -8.87 -5.34
C GLY A 7 -10.51 -8.88 -3.85
N ALA A 8 -9.49 -9.02 -3.01
CA ALA A 8 -9.64 -9.00 -1.55
C ALA A 8 -10.22 -7.67 -1.08
N ILE A 9 -9.62 -6.54 -1.46
CA ILE A 9 -10.07 -5.19 -1.10
C ILE A 9 -11.49 -4.93 -1.62
N ALA A 10 -11.73 -5.25 -2.90
CA ALA A 10 -13.06 -5.03 -3.50
C ALA A 10 -14.17 -5.83 -2.80
N HIS A 11 -13.88 -7.02 -2.27
CA HIS A 11 -14.83 -7.80 -1.46
C HIS A 11 -14.94 -7.22 -0.05
N ALA A 12 -13.81 -6.93 0.60
CA ALA A 12 -13.78 -6.41 1.96
C ALA A 12 -14.57 -5.10 2.10
N VAL A 13 -14.35 -4.13 1.19
CA VAL A 13 -15.12 -2.87 1.18
C VAL A 13 -16.62 -3.14 1.13
N ARG A 14 -17.09 -4.00 0.21
CA ARG A 14 -18.52 -4.33 0.07
C ARG A 14 -19.12 -5.06 1.27
N CYS A 15 -18.29 -5.72 2.08
CA CYS A 15 -18.76 -6.39 3.28
C CYS A 15 -19.02 -5.43 4.45
N VAL A 16 -18.27 -4.33 4.53
CA VAL A 16 -18.26 -3.46 5.70
C VAL A 16 -18.81 -2.06 5.42
N THR A 17 -19.23 -1.79 4.17
CA THR A 17 -19.82 -0.50 3.77
C THR A 17 -21.11 -0.69 2.99
N LYS A 18 -21.97 0.32 3.04
CA LYS A 18 -23.16 0.50 2.19
C LYS A 18 -22.99 1.76 1.32
N PRO A 19 -23.84 1.95 0.29
CA PRO A 19 -23.81 3.17 -0.52
C PRO A 19 -23.91 4.44 0.33
N GLY A 20 -22.99 5.38 0.12
CA GLY A 20 -22.90 6.65 0.84
C GLY A 20 -21.97 6.64 2.06
N ASP A 21 -21.56 5.48 2.55
CA ASP A 21 -20.55 5.39 3.63
C ASP A 21 -19.19 5.91 3.14
N GLU A 22 -18.40 6.46 4.05
CA GLU A 22 -17.07 6.95 3.78
C GLU A 22 -15.99 5.92 4.16
N VAL A 23 -14.98 5.80 3.30
CA VAL A 23 -13.77 5.04 3.56
C VAL A 23 -12.58 6.01 3.54
N LEU A 24 -11.87 6.13 4.66
CA LEU A 24 -10.66 6.94 4.73
C LEU A 24 -9.44 6.14 4.27
N THR A 25 -8.53 6.78 3.54
CA THR A 25 -7.17 6.27 3.28
C THR A 25 -6.15 7.38 3.47
N PHE A 26 -4.88 7.04 3.58
CA PHE A 26 -3.80 7.98 3.87
C PHE A 26 -2.91 8.19 2.65
N ALA A 27 -2.72 9.44 2.25
CA ALA A 27 -1.76 9.75 1.20
C ALA A 27 -0.30 9.55 1.71
N PRO A 28 0.63 9.06 0.86
CA PRO A 28 0.38 8.59 -0.49
C PRO A 28 -0.30 7.22 -0.50
N TYR A 29 -1.25 7.00 -1.40
CA TYR A 29 -2.06 5.79 -1.46
C TYR A 29 -2.03 5.15 -2.86
N PHE A 30 -2.40 3.88 -2.96
CA PHE A 30 -2.49 3.16 -4.23
C PHE A 30 -3.73 3.61 -5.02
N PRO A 31 -3.59 4.17 -6.25
CA PRO A 31 -4.68 4.83 -6.98
C PRO A 31 -5.90 3.94 -7.26
N GLU A 32 -5.70 2.63 -7.38
CA GLU A 32 -6.78 1.67 -7.64
C GLU A 32 -7.79 1.55 -6.48
N TYR A 33 -7.52 2.13 -5.32
CA TYR A 33 -8.53 2.20 -4.25
C TYR A 33 -9.76 2.99 -4.67
N ASN A 34 -9.59 4.01 -5.52
CA ASN A 34 -10.69 4.78 -6.09
C ASN A 34 -11.74 3.90 -6.77
N PRO A 35 -11.42 3.11 -7.81
CA PRO A 35 -12.42 2.26 -8.45
C PRO A 35 -12.96 1.18 -7.53
N TYR A 36 -12.17 0.62 -6.59
CA TYR A 36 -12.67 -0.44 -5.71
C TYR A 36 -13.73 0.08 -4.74
N ILE A 37 -13.51 1.25 -4.16
CA ILE A 37 -14.41 1.89 -3.19
C ILE A 37 -15.61 2.51 -3.91
N ASN A 38 -15.41 3.31 -4.94
CA ASN A 38 -16.48 3.98 -5.64
C ASN A 38 -17.47 3.00 -6.31
N LYS A 39 -16.98 1.85 -6.81
CA LYS A 39 -17.85 0.80 -7.40
C LYS A 39 -18.60 -0.01 -6.34
N SER A 40 -18.31 0.12 -5.07
CA SER A 40 -19.14 -0.40 -3.99
C SER A 40 -20.31 0.54 -3.63
N GLY A 41 -20.28 1.77 -4.10
CA GLY A 41 -21.19 2.85 -3.73
C GLY A 41 -20.71 3.67 -2.54
N ALA A 42 -19.60 3.29 -1.90
CA ALA A 42 -18.96 4.07 -0.84
C ALA A 42 -18.13 5.23 -1.42
N VAL A 43 -17.75 6.16 -0.58
CA VAL A 43 -16.99 7.37 -0.94
C VAL A 43 -15.60 7.29 -0.38
N LEU A 44 -14.58 7.33 -1.25
CA LEU A 44 -13.19 7.44 -0.82
C LEU A 44 -12.88 8.87 -0.36
N LYS A 45 -12.32 9.01 0.83
CA LYS A 45 -11.74 10.25 1.36
C LYS A 45 -10.26 10.03 1.66
N VAL A 46 -9.43 10.98 1.29
CA VAL A 46 -7.97 10.87 1.40
C VAL A 46 -7.46 11.82 2.47
N VAL A 47 -6.87 11.28 3.52
CA VAL A 47 -6.19 12.04 4.57
C VAL A 47 -4.86 12.56 4.01
N PRO A 48 -4.57 13.87 4.12
CA PRO A 48 -3.31 14.45 3.65
C PRO A 48 -2.09 13.81 4.30
N ALA A 49 -1.01 13.63 3.51
CA ALA A 49 0.21 13.03 3.98
C ALA A 49 0.94 13.86 5.04
N ASP A 50 1.59 13.19 5.98
CA ASP A 50 2.77 13.72 6.65
C ASP A 50 4.00 13.43 5.78
N THR A 51 4.46 14.41 5.03
CA THR A 51 5.56 14.24 4.08
C THR A 51 6.93 14.12 4.74
N SER A 52 7.04 14.36 6.04
CA SER A 52 8.31 14.23 6.79
C SER A 52 8.65 12.77 7.08
N SER A 53 7.64 11.92 7.23
CA SER A 53 7.80 10.52 7.63
C SER A 53 6.98 9.52 6.80
N PHE A 54 5.95 9.99 6.13
CA PHE A 54 4.89 9.19 5.51
C PHE A 54 4.22 8.19 6.47
N GLN A 55 4.33 8.43 7.79
CA GLN A 55 3.45 7.82 8.78
C GLN A 55 2.07 8.48 8.72
N ILE A 56 1.10 7.99 9.49
CA ILE A 56 -0.25 8.56 9.52
C ILE A 56 -0.22 9.99 10.08
N ASN A 57 -0.76 10.94 9.32
CA ASN A 57 -1.04 12.29 9.78
C ASN A 57 -2.28 12.28 10.69
N PHE A 58 -2.07 12.03 11.97
CA PHE A 58 -3.17 11.87 12.93
C PHE A 58 -3.98 13.14 13.14
N GLU A 59 -3.38 14.34 13.05
CA GLU A 59 -4.11 15.59 13.14
C GLU A 59 -5.17 15.67 12.05
N LYS A 60 -4.78 15.49 10.80
CA LYS A 60 -5.71 15.51 9.66
C LYS A 60 -6.66 14.33 9.64
N PHE A 61 -6.22 13.17 10.13
CA PHE A 61 -7.08 12.00 10.26
C PHE A 61 -8.23 12.26 11.23
N GLU A 62 -7.95 12.78 12.44
CA GLU A 62 -8.95 13.06 13.45
C GLU A 62 -9.92 14.16 13.02
N GLU A 63 -9.44 15.19 12.27
CA GLU A 63 -10.30 16.23 11.66
C GLU A 63 -11.30 15.66 10.63
N MET A 64 -10.92 14.61 9.92
CA MET A 64 -11.74 14.02 8.85
C MET A 64 -12.68 12.92 9.34
N LEU A 65 -12.49 12.40 10.56
CA LEU A 65 -13.39 11.42 11.15
C LEU A 65 -14.77 12.01 11.43
N ASN A 66 -15.80 11.30 10.99
CA ASN A 66 -17.20 11.69 11.17
C ASN A 66 -18.10 10.43 11.18
N PRO A 67 -19.39 10.51 11.59
CA PRO A 67 -20.26 9.35 11.68
C PRO A 67 -20.58 8.59 10.37
N ASN A 68 -20.16 9.10 9.21
CA ASN A 68 -20.30 8.36 7.94
C ASN A 68 -19.11 7.44 7.66
N VAL A 69 -18.02 7.55 8.43
CA VAL A 69 -16.82 6.73 8.25
C VAL A 69 -17.07 5.33 8.81
N HIS A 70 -17.09 4.31 7.96
CA HIS A 70 -17.28 2.91 8.33
C HIS A 70 -16.04 2.05 8.10
N ALA A 71 -15.05 2.55 7.36
CA ALA A 71 -13.80 1.84 7.18
C ALA A 71 -12.60 2.79 7.01
N VAL A 72 -11.43 2.28 7.37
CA VAL A 72 -10.12 2.88 7.10
C VAL A 72 -9.31 1.88 6.31
N LEU A 73 -8.84 2.27 5.12
CA LEU A 73 -8.00 1.43 4.26
C LEU A 73 -6.56 1.87 4.39
N ILE A 74 -5.71 0.98 4.88
CA ILE A 74 -4.27 1.21 5.02
C ILE A 74 -3.47 0.26 4.13
N ASN A 75 -2.27 0.68 3.72
CA ASN A 75 -1.31 -0.15 3.01
C ASN A 75 0.05 -0.06 3.71
N THR A 76 0.46 -1.14 4.35
CA THR A 76 1.74 -1.22 5.06
C THR A 76 2.33 -2.62 4.91
N PRO A 77 3.55 -2.75 4.35
CA PRO A 77 4.41 -1.72 3.74
C PRO A 77 3.75 -1.02 2.54
N ASN A 78 4.02 0.27 2.39
CA ASN A 78 3.24 1.18 1.53
C ASN A 78 3.75 1.22 0.08
N ASN A 79 2.83 1.19 -0.86
CA ASN A 79 3.03 1.62 -2.23
C ASN A 79 2.34 3.00 -2.39
N PRO A 80 3.07 4.10 -2.65
CA PRO A 80 4.38 4.17 -3.32
C PRO A 80 5.59 4.42 -2.40
N SER A 81 5.39 4.76 -1.11
CA SER A 81 6.45 5.35 -0.29
C SER A 81 7.52 4.35 0.19
N GLY A 82 7.20 3.05 0.23
CA GLY A 82 8.06 2.05 0.85
C GLY A 82 8.06 2.08 2.38
N ILE A 83 7.26 2.95 3.00
CA ILE A 83 7.22 3.11 4.45
C ILE A 83 6.42 1.99 5.09
N VAL A 84 6.92 1.52 6.23
CA VAL A 84 6.23 0.59 7.12
C VAL A 84 5.66 1.38 8.29
N TYR A 85 4.37 1.22 8.57
CA TYR A 85 3.79 1.84 9.76
C TYR A 85 4.31 1.15 11.01
N SER A 86 4.82 1.97 11.95
CA SER A 86 5.38 1.46 13.21
C SER A 86 4.30 0.86 14.10
N THR A 87 4.72 0.05 15.07
CA THR A 87 3.83 -0.48 16.12
C THR A 87 3.10 0.65 16.86
N GLU A 88 3.77 1.78 17.13
CA GLU A 88 3.19 2.96 17.76
C GLU A 88 2.11 3.60 16.88
N THR A 89 2.37 3.72 15.58
CA THR A 89 1.39 4.22 14.61
C THR A 89 0.14 3.35 14.59
N ILE A 90 0.29 2.03 14.53
CA ILE A 90 -0.85 1.09 14.52
C ILE A 90 -1.61 1.12 15.83
N LYS A 91 -0.94 1.15 16.98
CA LYS A 91 -1.60 1.28 18.30
C LYS A 91 -2.38 2.58 18.43
N LYS A 92 -1.81 3.69 17.97
CA LYS A 92 -2.50 4.98 17.99
C LYS A 92 -3.72 4.96 17.06
N LEU A 93 -3.60 4.39 15.85
CA LEU A 93 -4.74 4.21 14.94
C LEU A 93 -5.86 3.40 15.61
N ALA A 94 -5.54 2.26 16.22
CA ALA A 94 -6.49 1.42 16.93
C ALA A 94 -7.21 2.20 18.03
N SER A 95 -6.46 2.88 18.90
CA SER A 95 -7.04 3.67 20.01
C SER A 95 -7.96 4.79 19.54
N VAL A 96 -7.62 5.49 18.45
CA VAL A 96 -8.50 6.54 17.87
C VAL A 96 -9.79 5.91 17.35
N LEU A 97 -9.71 4.78 16.65
CA LEU A 97 -10.88 4.11 16.09
C LEU A 97 -11.79 3.52 17.18
N GLU A 98 -11.22 2.89 18.21
CA GLU A 98 -11.99 2.37 19.35
C GLU A 98 -12.83 3.49 20.01
N LYS A 99 -12.19 4.64 20.29
CA LYS A 99 -12.89 5.80 20.84
C LYS A 99 -13.99 6.30 19.91
N LYS A 100 -13.75 6.34 18.60
CA LYS A 100 -14.72 6.84 17.62
C LYS A 100 -15.88 5.87 17.37
N GLN A 101 -15.67 4.56 17.46
CA GLN A 101 -16.76 3.59 17.45
C GLN A 101 -17.73 3.81 18.62
N GLU A 102 -17.20 4.04 19.82
CA GLU A 102 -18.03 4.35 21.00
C GLU A 102 -18.81 5.66 20.80
N GLU A 103 -18.14 6.70 20.26
CA GLU A 103 -18.75 8.01 20.02
C GLU A 103 -19.85 7.96 18.95
N TYR A 104 -19.64 7.22 17.87
CA TYR A 104 -20.56 7.16 16.73
C TYR A 104 -21.64 6.07 16.87
N GLY A 105 -21.42 5.11 17.76
CA GLY A 105 -22.37 4.02 18.02
C GLY A 105 -22.42 2.97 16.91
N HIS A 106 -21.38 2.84 16.10
CA HIS A 106 -21.23 1.82 15.08
C HIS A 106 -19.77 1.40 14.89
N GLU A 107 -19.57 0.24 14.24
CA GLU A 107 -18.25 -0.31 13.98
C GLU A 107 -17.51 0.46 12.87
N ILE A 108 -16.19 0.63 13.04
CA ILE A 108 -15.29 1.13 12.00
C ILE A 108 -14.26 0.03 11.73
N PHE A 109 -14.15 -0.43 10.49
CA PHE A 109 -13.24 -1.52 10.13
C PHE A 109 -11.91 -1.02 9.58
N ILE A 110 -10.80 -1.70 9.92
CA ILE A 110 -9.54 -1.53 9.21
C ILE A 110 -9.48 -2.55 8.07
N LEU A 111 -9.33 -2.07 6.85
CA LEU A 111 -8.98 -2.86 5.68
C LEU A 111 -7.46 -2.74 5.49
N SER A 112 -6.72 -3.79 5.84
CA SER A 112 -5.27 -3.79 5.78
C SER A 112 -4.80 -4.43 4.49
N ASP A 113 -4.31 -3.62 3.54
CA ASP A 113 -3.73 -4.08 2.28
C ASP A 113 -2.27 -4.45 2.48
N GLU A 114 -1.95 -5.74 2.44
CA GLU A 114 -0.68 -6.29 2.90
C GLU A 114 0.08 -7.11 1.82
N PRO A 115 0.11 -6.75 0.54
CA PRO A 115 0.77 -7.54 -0.50
C PRO A 115 2.30 -7.54 -0.39
N TYR A 116 2.89 -6.66 0.43
CA TYR A 116 4.32 -6.52 0.65
C TYR A 116 4.77 -7.01 2.05
N ARG A 117 3.92 -7.72 2.77
CA ARG A 117 4.16 -8.14 4.18
C ARG A 117 5.51 -8.80 4.42
N GLU A 118 6.01 -9.59 3.48
CA GLU A 118 7.28 -10.29 3.56
C GLU A 118 8.47 -9.46 3.06
N ILE A 119 8.22 -8.33 2.41
CA ILE A 119 9.28 -7.46 1.87
C ILE A 119 9.55 -6.35 2.89
N ILE A 120 10.24 -6.72 3.94
CA ILE A 120 10.65 -5.85 5.04
C ILE A 120 12.17 -5.89 5.12
N PHE A 121 12.79 -4.74 5.34
CA PHE A 121 14.25 -4.61 5.43
C PHE A 121 14.74 -4.82 6.86
N ASP A 122 16.04 -5.12 6.99
CA ASP A 122 16.63 -5.48 8.27
C ASP A 122 16.42 -4.39 9.34
N GLY A 123 16.06 -4.83 10.55
CA GLY A 123 15.81 -3.96 11.68
C GLY A 123 14.48 -3.20 11.67
N VAL A 124 13.62 -3.37 10.64
CA VAL A 124 12.33 -2.70 10.57
C VAL A 124 11.24 -3.52 11.28
N ASP A 125 10.57 -2.90 12.26
CA ASP A 125 9.38 -3.48 12.90
C ASP A 125 8.16 -3.35 11.98
N ALA A 126 7.55 -4.49 11.65
CA ALA A 126 6.37 -4.57 10.79
C ALA A 126 5.22 -5.29 11.52
N PRO A 127 4.39 -4.56 12.25
CA PRO A 127 3.34 -5.15 13.06
C PRO A 127 2.20 -5.73 12.21
N TYR A 128 1.64 -6.87 12.64
CA TYR A 128 0.36 -7.34 12.12
C TYR A 128 -0.77 -6.50 12.72
N VAL A 129 -1.48 -5.76 11.88
CA VAL A 129 -2.55 -4.83 12.29
C VAL A 129 -3.63 -5.52 13.11
N SER A 130 -4.03 -6.72 12.72
CA SER A 130 -5.03 -7.56 13.40
C SER A 130 -4.69 -7.95 14.85
N LYS A 131 -3.45 -7.76 15.29
CA LYS A 131 -3.06 -7.95 16.70
C LYS A 131 -3.46 -6.78 17.59
N TYR A 132 -3.68 -5.61 17.00
CA TYR A 132 -3.92 -4.37 17.73
C TYR A 132 -5.34 -3.83 17.60
N TYR A 133 -6.09 -4.30 16.59
CA TYR A 133 -7.47 -3.87 16.37
C TYR A 133 -8.34 -5.05 15.94
N ALA A 134 -9.43 -5.28 16.69
CA ALA A 134 -10.30 -6.43 16.46
C ALA A 134 -11.00 -6.37 15.09
N ASN A 135 -11.60 -5.23 14.73
CA ASN A 135 -12.35 -5.06 13.49
C ASN A 135 -11.39 -4.88 12.27
N THR A 136 -10.54 -5.89 12.02
CA THR A 136 -9.55 -5.88 10.94
C THR A 136 -9.81 -6.98 9.90
N LEU A 137 -9.80 -6.59 8.63
CA LEU A 137 -9.77 -7.49 7.47
C LEU A 137 -8.42 -7.31 6.76
N SER A 138 -7.59 -8.36 6.79
CA SER A 138 -6.30 -8.38 6.06
C SER A 138 -6.51 -8.85 4.64
N CYS A 139 -6.11 -8.01 3.68
CA CYS A 139 -6.17 -8.26 2.23
C CYS A 139 -4.75 -8.57 1.73
N TYR A 140 -4.52 -9.80 1.31
CA TYR A 140 -3.20 -10.30 0.96
C TYR A 140 -3.12 -10.84 -0.46
N SER A 141 -1.90 -10.85 -1.02
CA SER A 141 -1.59 -11.45 -2.32
C SER A 141 -0.23 -12.11 -2.34
N TYR A 142 -0.12 -13.28 -2.95
CA TYR A 142 1.14 -13.96 -3.23
C TYR A 142 1.92 -13.37 -4.41
N SER A 143 1.39 -12.33 -5.04
CA SER A 143 1.96 -11.68 -6.22
C SER A 143 3.39 -11.20 -6.02
N LYS A 144 3.75 -10.80 -4.78
CA LYS A 144 5.03 -10.16 -4.46
C LYS A 144 5.98 -11.13 -3.77
N SER A 145 5.53 -11.78 -2.70
CA SER A 145 6.33 -12.71 -1.92
C SER A 145 6.83 -13.92 -2.73
N LEU A 146 6.04 -14.43 -3.66
CA LEU A 146 6.39 -15.56 -4.53
C LEU A 146 6.71 -15.16 -5.98
N SER A 147 6.70 -13.86 -6.30
CA SER A 147 6.93 -13.35 -7.68
C SER A 147 6.01 -13.95 -8.74
N ILE A 148 4.74 -14.20 -8.39
CA ILE A 148 3.72 -14.79 -9.28
C ILE A 148 2.53 -13.84 -9.52
N PRO A 149 2.73 -12.59 -9.95
CA PRO A 149 1.64 -11.62 -10.07
C PRO A 149 0.58 -12.03 -11.10
N GLY A 150 0.94 -12.83 -12.11
CA GLY A 150 0.05 -13.33 -13.16
C GLY A 150 -0.95 -14.37 -12.68
N GLU A 151 -0.65 -15.11 -11.60
CA GLU A 151 -1.50 -16.18 -11.09
C GLU A 151 -2.75 -15.66 -10.34
N ARG A 152 -2.80 -14.38 -10.03
CA ARG A 152 -3.94 -13.71 -9.40
C ARG A 152 -4.42 -14.42 -8.13
N LEU A 153 -3.51 -14.81 -7.25
CA LEU A 153 -3.83 -15.52 -6.02
C LEU A 153 -3.65 -14.64 -4.78
N GLY A 154 -4.70 -14.55 -3.97
CA GLY A 154 -4.73 -13.80 -2.71
C GLY A 154 -5.86 -14.27 -1.80
N TYR A 155 -6.08 -13.56 -0.71
CA TYR A 155 -7.18 -13.84 0.21
C TYR A 155 -7.59 -12.61 1.03
N VAL A 156 -8.79 -12.69 1.60
CA VAL A 156 -9.21 -11.89 2.75
C VAL A 156 -9.11 -12.77 3.99
N ALA A 157 -8.43 -12.29 5.01
CA ALA A 157 -8.46 -12.89 6.34
C ALA A 157 -9.23 -11.94 7.28
N VAL A 158 -10.36 -12.40 7.78
CA VAL A 158 -11.16 -11.67 8.78
C VAL A 158 -10.61 -12.03 10.16
N ASN A 159 -10.31 -11.03 10.98
CA ASN A 159 -9.91 -11.30 12.37
C ASN A 159 -11.05 -12.00 13.10
N PRO A 160 -10.81 -13.16 13.74
CA PRO A 160 -11.86 -13.88 14.45
C PRO A 160 -12.52 -13.10 15.60
N ALA A 161 -11.83 -12.09 16.13
CA ALA A 161 -12.36 -11.19 17.16
C ALA A 161 -13.17 -10.01 16.59
N ALA A 162 -13.26 -9.88 15.26
CA ALA A 162 -14.03 -8.82 14.64
C ALA A 162 -15.53 -9.00 14.90
N LYS A 163 -16.25 -7.91 14.96
CA LYS A 163 -17.71 -7.92 15.04
C LYS A 163 -18.30 -8.65 13.83
N ASP A 164 -19.16 -9.63 14.08
CA ASP A 164 -19.82 -10.44 13.07
C ASP A 164 -18.85 -11.14 12.08
N ALA A 165 -17.68 -11.58 12.54
CA ALA A 165 -16.61 -12.17 11.71
C ALA A 165 -17.12 -13.28 10.76
N ASP A 166 -17.91 -14.23 11.27
CA ASP A 166 -18.46 -15.33 10.47
C ASP A 166 -19.42 -14.83 9.37
N VAL A 167 -20.22 -13.81 9.69
CA VAL A 167 -21.12 -13.16 8.72
C VAL A 167 -20.30 -12.49 7.63
N ILE A 168 -19.24 -11.76 7.97
CA ILE A 168 -18.35 -11.09 7.01
C ILE A 168 -17.69 -12.14 6.09
N VAL A 169 -17.21 -13.26 6.62
CA VAL A 169 -16.65 -14.36 5.82
C VAL A 169 -17.69 -14.90 4.83
N ALA A 170 -18.92 -15.16 5.31
CA ALA A 170 -20.00 -15.64 4.46
C ALA A 170 -20.36 -14.61 3.37
N MET A 171 -20.41 -13.32 3.69
CA MET A 171 -20.65 -12.23 2.75
C MET A 171 -19.55 -12.13 1.69
N CYS A 172 -18.27 -12.24 2.07
CA CYS A 172 -17.17 -12.30 1.12
C CYS A 172 -17.36 -13.40 0.07
N CYS A 173 -17.82 -14.59 0.50
CA CYS A 173 -18.11 -15.70 -0.41
C CYS A 173 -19.27 -15.38 -1.35
N GLN A 174 -20.35 -14.76 -0.88
CA GLN A 174 -21.49 -14.37 -1.71
C GLN A 174 -21.14 -13.25 -2.70
N ILE A 175 -20.38 -12.25 -2.27
CA ILE A 175 -19.90 -11.16 -3.13
C ILE A 175 -19.00 -11.72 -4.23
N SER A 176 -18.10 -12.65 -3.90
CA SER A 176 -17.24 -13.32 -4.88
C SER A 176 -18.05 -14.02 -5.98
N ARG A 177 -19.12 -14.71 -5.60
CA ARG A 177 -20.07 -15.35 -6.55
C ARG A 177 -20.81 -14.31 -7.38
N GLY A 178 -21.37 -13.29 -6.73
CA GLY A 178 -22.15 -12.24 -7.38
C GLY A 178 -21.35 -11.40 -8.38
N THR A 179 -20.03 -11.30 -8.19
CA THR A 179 -19.12 -10.61 -9.12
C THR A 179 -18.56 -11.53 -10.21
N GLY A 180 -18.98 -12.81 -10.24
CA GLY A 180 -18.55 -13.78 -11.25
C GLY A 180 -17.14 -14.36 -11.04
N HIS A 181 -16.49 -14.09 -9.91
CA HIS A 181 -15.14 -14.59 -9.65
C HIS A 181 -15.09 -15.96 -8.98
N ASN A 182 -16.12 -16.35 -8.25
CA ASN A 182 -16.22 -17.55 -7.41
C ASN A 182 -14.97 -17.81 -6.55
N CYS A 183 -13.88 -18.24 -7.18
CA CYS A 183 -12.58 -18.43 -6.54
C CYS A 183 -11.45 -18.38 -7.59
N PRO A 184 -10.18 -18.16 -7.20
CA PRO A 184 -9.04 -18.36 -8.07
C PRO A 184 -8.92 -19.80 -8.58
N ALA A 185 -8.18 -20.00 -9.69
CA ALA A 185 -7.93 -21.32 -10.22
C ALA A 185 -7.30 -22.27 -9.17
N SER A 186 -7.69 -23.55 -9.19
CA SER A 186 -7.25 -24.53 -8.19
C SER A 186 -5.77 -24.87 -8.28
N LEU A 187 -5.20 -24.87 -9.49
CA LEU A 187 -3.79 -25.22 -9.69
C LEU A 187 -2.83 -24.27 -8.95
N PRO A 188 -2.91 -22.93 -9.07
CA PRO A 188 -2.12 -22.02 -8.27
C PRO A 188 -2.36 -22.19 -6.76
N GLN A 189 -3.59 -22.45 -6.31
CA GLN A 189 -3.89 -22.67 -4.90
C GLN A 189 -3.15 -23.90 -4.35
N LEU A 190 -3.17 -25.02 -5.09
CA LEU A 190 -2.45 -26.24 -4.72
C LEU A 190 -0.93 -26.06 -4.76
N ALA A 191 -0.41 -25.33 -5.75
CA ALA A 191 1.03 -25.04 -5.84
C ALA A 191 1.49 -24.18 -4.63
N VAL A 192 0.78 -23.09 -4.35
CA VAL A 192 1.09 -22.18 -3.24
C VAL A 192 0.94 -22.87 -1.88
N SER A 193 -0.02 -23.78 -1.71
CA SER A 193 -0.17 -24.53 -0.45
C SER A 193 1.09 -25.33 -0.07
N ARG A 194 1.92 -25.72 -1.05
CA ARG A 194 3.21 -26.38 -0.83
C ARG A 194 4.39 -25.42 -0.64
N CYS A 195 4.15 -24.12 -0.85
CA CYS A 195 5.13 -23.05 -0.70
C CYS A 195 4.86 -22.15 0.51
N MET A 196 3.95 -22.56 1.41
CA MET A 196 3.64 -21.77 2.62
C MET A 196 4.89 -21.52 3.45
N GLY A 197 5.07 -20.25 3.86
CA GLY A 197 6.26 -19.81 4.59
C GLY A 197 7.53 -19.65 3.75
N LYS A 198 7.45 -19.83 2.43
CA LYS A 198 8.56 -19.54 1.50
C LYS A 198 8.32 -18.23 0.77
N THR A 199 9.42 -17.61 0.35
CA THR A 199 9.43 -16.43 -0.52
C THR A 199 10.38 -16.66 -1.69
N SER A 200 10.29 -15.84 -2.73
CA SER A 200 11.41 -15.64 -3.66
C SER A 200 12.60 -15.01 -2.92
N ASP A 201 13.75 -14.91 -3.55
CA ASP A 201 14.87 -14.16 -2.96
C ASP A 201 14.50 -12.66 -2.89
N LEU A 202 14.28 -12.16 -1.68
CA LEU A 202 13.89 -10.78 -1.41
C LEU A 202 15.08 -9.90 -1.03
N SER A 203 16.26 -10.48 -0.77
CA SER A 203 17.48 -9.75 -0.34
C SER A 203 17.98 -8.76 -1.39
N VAL A 204 17.74 -9.06 -2.66
CA VAL A 204 18.07 -8.17 -3.79
C VAL A 204 17.36 -6.82 -3.67
N TYR A 205 16.17 -6.77 -3.09
CA TYR A 205 15.42 -5.53 -2.95
C TYR A 205 16.05 -4.57 -1.95
N GLU A 206 16.54 -5.08 -0.82
CA GLU A 206 17.25 -4.26 0.17
C GLU A 206 18.57 -3.73 -0.37
N THR A 207 19.32 -4.58 -1.08
CA THR A 207 20.55 -4.17 -1.78
C THR A 207 20.27 -3.04 -2.76
N ASN A 208 19.29 -3.23 -3.64
CA ASN A 208 18.91 -2.24 -4.65
C ASN A 208 18.40 -0.93 -3.99
N MET A 209 17.61 -1.04 -2.92
CA MET A 209 17.12 0.11 -2.16
C MET A 209 18.26 0.93 -1.60
N ASN A 210 19.24 0.30 -0.95
CA ASN A 210 20.37 1.01 -0.37
C ASN A 210 21.20 1.74 -1.44
N ILE A 211 21.48 1.08 -2.56
CA ILE A 211 22.21 1.68 -3.69
C ILE A 211 21.49 2.91 -4.23
N ILE A 212 20.17 2.84 -4.44
CA ILE A 212 19.36 3.96 -4.96
C ILE A 212 19.24 5.07 -3.92
N TYR A 213 18.95 4.72 -2.67
CA TYR A 213 18.79 5.69 -1.59
C TYR A 213 20.05 6.52 -1.39
N ASP A 214 21.21 5.87 -1.28
CA ASP A 214 22.49 6.55 -1.08
C ASP A 214 22.81 7.49 -2.24
N GLU A 215 22.51 7.09 -3.47
CA GLU A 215 22.73 7.95 -4.65
C GLU A 215 21.76 9.13 -4.68
N LEU A 216 20.47 8.93 -4.37
CA LEU A 216 19.50 10.01 -4.30
C LEU A 216 19.89 11.06 -3.26
N VAL A 217 20.28 10.63 -2.06
CA VAL A 217 20.76 11.53 -1.01
C VAL A 217 22.01 12.30 -1.46
N LYS A 218 22.97 11.63 -2.09
CA LYS A 218 24.18 12.24 -2.65
C LYS A 218 23.88 13.29 -3.73
N LEU A 219 22.85 13.06 -4.53
CA LEU A 219 22.37 13.98 -5.56
C LEU A 219 21.44 15.08 -5.00
N GLY A 220 21.27 15.18 -3.67
CA GLY A 220 20.51 16.24 -3.02
C GLY A 220 18.99 16.07 -3.02
N PHE A 221 18.46 14.86 -3.33
CA PHE A 221 17.02 14.61 -3.23
C PHE A 221 16.58 14.51 -1.77
N GLU A 222 15.44 15.12 -1.45
CA GLU A 222 14.72 14.84 -0.21
C GLU A 222 14.00 13.50 -0.36
N VAL A 223 14.32 12.52 0.49
CA VAL A 223 13.73 11.18 0.44
C VAL A 223 13.68 10.52 1.81
N VAL A 224 12.53 9.96 2.16
CA VAL A 224 12.39 9.14 3.35
C VAL A 224 12.87 7.73 3.01
N LYS A 225 13.75 7.16 3.84
CA LYS A 225 14.30 5.83 3.58
C LYS A 225 13.21 4.77 3.68
N PRO A 226 12.99 3.94 2.63
CA PRO A 226 12.02 2.84 2.69
C PRO A 226 12.38 1.81 3.77
N GLY A 227 11.34 1.29 4.45
CA GLY A 227 11.47 0.19 5.39
C GLY A 227 11.04 -1.16 4.77
N GLY A 228 10.48 -1.13 3.57
CA GLY A 228 10.01 -2.33 2.88
C GLY A 228 9.57 -2.04 1.44
N THR A 229 8.88 -3.01 0.83
CA THR A 229 8.48 -2.99 -0.58
C THR A 229 9.66 -3.04 -1.56
N PHE A 230 9.42 -2.66 -2.79
CA PHE A 230 10.43 -2.40 -3.81
C PHE A 230 10.21 -1.04 -4.50
N TYR A 231 9.71 -0.08 -3.71
CA TYR A 231 9.49 1.30 -4.14
C TYR A 231 10.23 2.30 -3.25
N ILE A 232 10.66 3.39 -3.87
CA ILE A 232 11.17 4.57 -3.19
C ILE A 232 10.47 5.82 -3.76
N PHE A 233 10.23 6.82 -2.91
CA PHE A 233 9.35 7.94 -3.22
C PHE A 233 10.02 9.29 -2.88
N PRO A 234 11.03 9.70 -3.68
CA PRO A 234 11.72 10.97 -3.46
C PRO A 234 10.88 12.16 -3.95
N LYS A 235 11.15 13.31 -3.36
CA LYS A 235 10.66 14.59 -3.84
C LYS A 235 11.39 14.99 -5.13
N ALA A 236 10.64 15.43 -6.12
CA ALA A 236 11.20 15.90 -7.38
C ALA A 236 11.99 17.21 -7.18
N LEU A 237 12.95 17.47 -8.06
CA LEU A 237 13.77 18.70 -8.01
C LEU A 237 13.01 19.93 -8.56
N GLU A 238 11.76 19.75 -8.97
CA GLU A 238 10.84 20.82 -9.36
C GLU A 238 9.42 20.48 -8.84
N GLU A 239 8.55 21.49 -8.75
CA GLU A 239 7.19 21.29 -8.19
C GLU A 239 6.30 20.42 -9.06
N ASP A 240 6.45 20.49 -10.39
CA ASP A 240 5.70 19.69 -11.35
C ASP A 240 6.35 18.33 -11.54
N SER A 241 5.86 17.34 -10.79
CA SER A 241 6.37 15.96 -10.86
C SER A 241 6.11 15.31 -12.23
N ILE A 242 5.09 15.74 -12.97
CA ILE A 242 4.80 15.24 -14.31
C ILE A 242 5.88 15.75 -15.28
N ALA A 243 6.16 17.05 -15.26
CA ALA A 243 7.22 17.65 -16.07
C ALA A 243 8.59 17.05 -15.76
N PHE A 244 8.89 16.84 -14.45
CA PHE A 244 10.10 16.15 -14.01
C PHE A 244 10.23 14.74 -14.63
N CYS A 245 9.18 13.93 -14.54
CA CYS A 245 9.18 12.56 -15.08
C CYS A 245 9.26 12.55 -16.63
N GLU A 246 8.64 13.51 -17.32
CA GLU A 246 8.75 13.63 -18.77
C GLU A 246 10.19 14.00 -19.21
N LYS A 247 10.88 14.91 -18.50
CA LYS A 247 12.29 15.20 -18.76
C LYS A 247 13.18 13.97 -18.54
N ALA A 248 12.93 13.18 -17.47
CA ALA A 248 13.69 11.98 -17.16
C ALA A 248 13.64 10.93 -18.29
N LYS A 249 12.55 10.86 -19.07
CA LYS A 249 12.42 9.94 -20.21
C LYS A 249 13.48 10.16 -21.29
N LYS A 250 14.00 11.39 -21.47
CA LYS A 250 15.09 11.68 -22.42
C LYS A 250 16.39 10.96 -22.06
N TYR A 251 16.49 10.48 -20.82
CA TYR A 251 17.64 9.77 -20.24
C TYR A 251 17.33 8.29 -20.01
N ASP A 252 16.28 7.76 -20.66
CA ASP A 252 15.82 6.38 -20.50
C ASP A 252 15.38 6.03 -19.07
N LEU A 253 15.01 7.03 -18.26
CA LEU A 253 14.47 6.87 -16.91
C LEU A 253 12.94 6.95 -16.95
N ILE A 254 12.28 5.82 -16.64
CA ILE A 254 10.82 5.76 -16.57
C ILE A 254 10.40 5.84 -15.10
N LEU A 255 10.02 7.06 -14.70
CA LEU A 255 9.57 7.39 -13.34
C LEU A 255 8.06 7.57 -13.32
N VAL A 256 7.42 7.41 -12.17
CA VAL A 256 5.98 7.58 -12.03
C VAL A 256 5.69 8.83 -11.21
N PRO A 257 5.04 9.86 -11.78
CA PRO A 257 4.71 11.09 -11.05
C PRO A 257 3.71 10.81 -9.93
N SER A 258 3.78 11.63 -8.88
CA SER A 258 3.07 11.39 -7.63
C SER A 258 1.61 11.82 -7.60
N ASP A 259 1.13 12.56 -8.57
CA ASP A 259 -0.19 13.18 -8.55
C ASP A 259 -1.32 12.17 -8.32
N SER A 260 -1.24 11.00 -8.94
CA SER A 260 -2.23 9.93 -8.76
C SER A 260 -2.19 9.27 -7.37
N PHE A 261 -1.10 9.44 -6.62
CA PHE A 261 -0.96 8.91 -5.26
C PHE A 261 -1.45 9.88 -4.17
N GLY A 262 -1.99 11.04 -4.55
CA GLY A 262 -2.55 12.04 -3.63
C GLY A 262 -1.52 12.93 -2.94
N VAL A 263 -0.30 12.99 -3.42
CA VAL A 263 0.77 13.90 -2.98
C VAL A 263 1.39 14.55 -4.22
N LYS A 264 1.67 15.85 -4.19
CA LYS A 264 2.29 16.59 -5.30
C LYS A 264 3.80 16.73 -5.10
N GLY A 265 4.53 16.84 -6.22
CA GLY A 265 5.96 17.16 -6.20
C GLY A 265 6.88 16.00 -5.82
N TYR A 266 6.39 14.76 -5.88
CA TYR A 266 7.16 13.54 -5.65
C TYR A 266 7.12 12.64 -6.89
N PHE A 267 7.94 11.60 -6.90
CA PHE A 267 7.88 10.55 -7.92
C PHE A 267 8.21 9.18 -7.32
N ARG A 268 7.70 8.13 -7.93
CA ARG A 268 8.00 6.76 -7.52
C ARG A 268 9.02 6.13 -8.45
N MET A 269 10.05 5.52 -7.88
CA MET A 269 10.93 4.56 -8.54
C MET A 269 10.61 3.15 -8.05
N ALA A 270 10.70 2.15 -8.95
CA ALA A 270 10.64 0.74 -8.62
C ALA A 270 12.02 0.10 -8.84
N TYR A 271 12.47 -0.69 -7.88
CA TYR A 271 13.79 -1.36 -7.93
C TYR A 271 13.70 -2.90 -7.90
N CYS A 272 12.57 -3.45 -8.33
CA CYS A 272 12.37 -4.89 -8.50
C CYS A 272 12.97 -5.41 -9.82
N ILE A 273 14.23 -5.09 -10.07
CA ILE A 273 15.03 -5.44 -11.24
C ILE A 273 16.42 -5.91 -10.80
N ASP A 274 17.19 -6.47 -11.73
CA ASP A 274 18.58 -6.90 -11.47
C ASP A 274 19.43 -5.72 -10.98
N THR A 275 20.31 -5.96 -10.01
CA THR A 275 21.18 -4.93 -9.42
C THR A 275 22.05 -4.23 -10.48
N GLU A 276 22.57 -4.95 -11.47
CA GLU A 276 23.31 -4.37 -12.59
C GLU A 276 22.49 -3.32 -13.37
N LYS A 277 21.17 -3.56 -13.53
CA LYS A 277 20.29 -2.59 -14.18
C LYS A 277 20.05 -1.37 -13.29
N VAL A 278 19.97 -1.57 -11.97
CA VAL A 278 19.91 -0.45 -11.01
C VAL A 278 21.16 0.42 -11.16
N GLU A 279 22.36 -0.16 -11.09
CA GLU A 279 23.62 0.57 -11.22
C GLU A 279 23.71 1.36 -12.54
N ARG A 280 23.31 0.76 -13.65
CA ARG A 280 23.23 1.47 -14.95
C ARG A 280 22.25 2.64 -14.93
N SER A 281 21.10 2.48 -14.28
CA SER A 281 20.11 3.55 -14.17
C SER A 281 20.63 4.75 -13.36
N LEU A 282 21.52 4.54 -12.40
CA LEU A 282 22.15 5.62 -11.65
C LEU A 282 23.11 6.47 -12.50
N VAL A 283 23.74 5.88 -13.50
CA VAL A 283 24.54 6.67 -14.48
C VAL A 283 23.63 7.63 -15.26
N ALA A 284 22.48 7.14 -15.70
CA ALA A 284 21.48 7.96 -16.37
C ALA A 284 20.89 9.04 -15.43
N LEU A 285 20.64 8.70 -14.17
CA LEU A 285 20.12 9.63 -13.16
C LEU A 285 21.11 10.78 -12.88
N ARG A 286 22.40 10.48 -12.72
CA ARG A 286 23.46 11.52 -12.59
C ARG A 286 23.50 12.46 -13.78
N LYS A 287 23.43 11.90 -14.98
CA LYS A 287 23.41 12.69 -16.22
C LYS A 287 22.18 13.59 -16.27
N PHE A 288 21.01 13.06 -15.98
CA PHE A 288 19.74 13.80 -15.92
C PHE A 288 19.81 14.97 -14.94
N VAL A 289 20.24 14.70 -13.70
CA VAL A 289 20.33 15.76 -12.67
C VAL A 289 21.33 16.83 -13.04
N LYS A 290 22.50 16.43 -13.58
CA LYS A 290 23.53 17.37 -14.01
C LYS A 290 23.08 18.26 -15.18
N GLU A 291 22.43 17.71 -16.19
CA GLU A 291 22.10 18.42 -17.43
C GLU A 291 20.83 19.28 -17.30
N GLU A 292 19.83 18.81 -16.53
CA GLU A 292 18.54 19.52 -16.41
C GLU A 292 18.49 20.46 -15.18
N TYR A 293 19.30 20.19 -14.11
CA TYR A 293 19.24 20.93 -12.84
C TYR A 293 20.58 21.55 -12.40
N ASN A 294 21.67 21.33 -13.14
CA ASN A 294 23.03 21.84 -12.83
C ASN A 294 23.55 21.44 -11.43
N MET A 295 23.21 20.26 -10.96
CA MET A 295 23.58 19.74 -9.65
C MET A 295 24.63 18.64 -9.75
#